data_31725f24dc246ec0371aeecfb29cbca7
#
_entry.id   31725f24dc246ec0371aeecfb29cbca7
#
_cell.length_a   1.000
_cell.length_b   1.000
_cell.length_c   1.000
_cell.angle_alpha   90.00
_cell.angle_beta   90.00
_cell.angle_gamma   90.00
#
_symmetry.space_group_name_H-M   'P 1'
#
loop_
_entity.id
_entity.type
_entity.pdbx_description
1 polymer ?
#
loop_
_entity_poly.entity_id
_entity_poly.type
_entity_poly.pdbx_seq_one_letter_code
_entity_poly.pdbx_strand_id
1 'polypeptide(L)'
;MEQTICHRVASVEFWDGYARWYKLWMEHNHYHDRIISRLMDNVEPGWRVLDIGSGNGVLSLPLCAIGCEVTALEPSVGMRNLLFAEAFARGMDWIQVDARTLEQIPLYTYRNLDLIMACNSLHLTEQGLAQALTRIFSFNTKRVFLVSELYPGIEALPESEDYTLRFSEYYETESSFAYHHIGEVLDHWTFKKGEKLSDQELRDITKILAVQDDHLWIKDNATVGMFWWEKNQIS
;
A
#
# COMPACT_ATOMS: atom_id res chain seq x y z
N MET A 1 22.53 -5.99 -8.39
CA MET A 1 21.32 -5.73 -9.18
C MET A 1 20.06 -5.64 -8.29
N GLU A 2 19.80 -6.60 -7.40
CA GLU A 2 18.67 -6.55 -6.44
C GLU A 2 18.66 -5.31 -5.53
N GLN A 3 19.77 -4.90 -4.96
CA GLN A 3 19.86 -3.68 -4.12
C GLN A 3 19.52 -2.40 -4.88
N THR A 4 19.92 -2.29 -6.16
CA THR A 4 19.62 -1.10 -6.99
C THR A 4 18.13 -1.02 -7.33
N ILE A 5 17.49 -2.15 -7.57
CA ILE A 5 16.04 -2.25 -7.83
C ILE A 5 15.27 -1.88 -6.57
N CYS A 6 15.66 -2.40 -5.40
CA CYS A 6 15.03 -2.11 -4.11
C CYS A 6 15.06 -0.61 -3.77
N HIS A 7 16.21 0.07 -3.93
CA HIS A 7 16.32 1.52 -3.73
C HIS A 7 15.44 2.34 -4.66
N ARG A 8 15.27 1.90 -5.90
CA ARG A 8 14.42 2.60 -6.87
C ARG A 8 12.95 2.49 -6.50
N VAL A 9 12.47 1.32 -6.13
CA VAL A 9 11.08 1.08 -5.73
C VAL A 9 10.72 1.83 -4.45
N ALA A 10 11.66 2.04 -3.54
CA ALA A 10 11.45 2.81 -2.33
C ALA A 10 11.36 4.33 -2.55
N SER A 11 11.65 4.84 -3.76
CA SER A 11 11.64 6.29 -4.01
C SER A 11 10.24 6.82 -4.34
N VAL A 12 9.92 8.02 -3.86
CA VAL A 12 8.69 8.76 -4.20
C VAL A 12 8.61 8.98 -5.72
N GLU A 13 9.74 9.31 -6.35
CA GLU A 13 9.84 9.53 -7.81
C GLU A 13 9.46 8.27 -8.62
N PHE A 14 9.83 7.07 -8.12
CA PHE A 14 9.38 5.83 -8.75
C PHE A 14 7.84 5.74 -8.74
N TRP A 15 7.20 6.00 -7.61
CA TRP A 15 5.75 5.91 -7.47
C TRP A 15 5.00 6.99 -8.25
N ASP A 16 5.61 8.17 -8.46
CA ASP A 16 5.06 9.20 -9.36
C ASP A 16 4.89 8.66 -10.78
N GLY A 17 5.90 7.96 -11.29
CA GLY A 17 5.85 7.35 -12.62
C GLY A 17 5.08 6.02 -12.66
N TYR A 18 5.04 5.28 -11.53
CA TYR A 18 4.39 3.98 -11.43
C TYR A 18 2.86 4.07 -11.30
N ALA A 19 2.32 5.22 -10.93
CA ALA A 19 0.90 5.40 -10.65
C ALA A 19 -0.03 4.86 -11.76
N ARG A 20 0.33 5.07 -13.04
CA ARG A 20 -0.45 4.54 -14.18
C ARG A 20 -0.51 3.00 -14.19
N TRP A 21 0.59 2.33 -13.81
CA TRP A 21 0.67 0.87 -13.75
C TRP A 21 -0.07 0.32 -12.54
N TYR A 22 0.01 1.04 -11.41
CA TYR A 22 -0.78 0.72 -10.23
C TYR A 22 -2.29 0.79 -10.53
N LYS A 23 -2.73 1.83 -11.26
CA LYS A 23 -4.11 1.94 -11.71
C LYS A 23 -4.51 0.75 -12.58
N LEU A 24 -3.71 0.40 -13.59
CA LEU A 24 -3.96 -0.75 -14.46
C LEU A 24 -4.05 -2.06 -13.67
N TRP A 25 -3.16 -2.23 -12.67
CA TRP A 25 -3.19 -3.39 -11.79
C TRP A 25 -4.49 -3.47 -10.99
N MET A 26 -4.96 -2.34 -10.44
CA MET A 26 -6.20 -2.25 -9.66
C MET A 26 -7.47 -2.55 -10.47
N GLU A 27 -7.46 -2.31 -11.78
CA GLU A 27 -8.63 -2.50 -12.64
C GLU A 27 -9.03 -3.98 -12.79
N HIS A 28 -8.10 -4.90 -12.55
CA HIS A 28 -8.28 -6.31 -12.87
C HIS A 28 -7.97 -7.29 -11.74
N ASN A 29 -7.79 -6.82 -10.50
CA ASN A 29 -7.59 -7.72 -9.37
C ASN A 29 -8.43 -7.34 -8.15
N HIS A 30 -8.58 -8.30 -7.26
CA HIS A 30 -9.34 -8.20 -6.01
C HIS A 30 -8.43 -8.25 -4.77
N TYR A 31 -7.18 -7.84 -4.93
CA TYR A 31 -6.16 -7.90 -3.89
C TYR A 31 -6.60 -7.28 -2.56
N HIS A 32 -7.29 -6.13 -2.62
CA HIS A 32 -7.67 -5.37 -1.43
C HIS A 32 -9.03 -5.77 -0.84
N ASP A 33 -9.83 -6.61 -1.49
CA ASP A 33 -11.21 -6.90 -1.05
C ASP A 33 -11.24 -7.49 0.37
N ARG A 34 -10.39 -8.49 0.65
CA ARG A 34 -10.29 -9.12 1.97
C ARG A 34 -9.75 -8.16 3.03
N ILE A 35 -8.79 -7.31 2.64
CA ILE A 35 -8.20 -6.29 3.52
C ILE A 35 -9.28 -5.28 3.92
N ILE A 36 -10.03 -4.76 2.95
CA ILE A 36 -11.13 -3.82 3.17
C ILE A 36 -12.19 -4.46 4.07
N SER A 37 -12.63 -5.69 3.77
CA SER A 37 -13.60 -6.40 4.59
C SER A 37 -13.12 -6.51 6.04
N ARG A 38 -11.88 -6.95 6.25
CA ARG A 38 -11.30 -7.10 7.59
C ARG A 38 -11.17 -5.78 8.33
N LEU A 39 -10.81 -4.70 7.61
CA LEU A 39 -10.74 -3.36 8.17
C LEU A 39 -12.13 -2.86 8.59
N MET A 40 -13.14 -3.04 7.73
CA MET A 40 -14.53 -2.62 8.00
C MET A 40 -15.18 -3.36 9.18
N ASP A 41 -14.78 -4.61 9.44
CA ASP A 41 -15.26 -5.39 10.60
C ASP A 41 -14.73 -4.84 11.95
N ASN A 42 -13.69 -4.01 11.94
CA ASN A 42 -12.97 -3.57 13.14
C ASN A 42 -12.97 -2.05 13.34
N VAL A 43 -13.48 -1.27 12.39
CA VAL A 43 -13.49 0.20 12.44
C VAL A 43 -14.91 0.72 12.63
N GLU A 44 -15.06 1.74 13.48
CA GLU A 44 -16.35 2.39 13.76
C GLU A 44 -16.43 3.78 13.14
N PRO A 45 -17.62 4.24 12.72
CA PRO A 45 -17.83 5.62 12.28
C PRO A 45 -17.33 6.64 13.31
N GLY A 46 -16.81 7.76 12.83
CA GLY A 46 -16.29 8.83 13.67
C GLY A 46 -14.85 8.63 14.17
N TRP A 47 -14.20 7.50 13.84
CA TRP A 47 -12.79 7.33 14.18
C TRP A 47 -11.90 8.30 13.39
N ARG A 48 -10.83 8.74 14.06
CA ARG A 48 -9.75 9.50 13.44
C ARG A 48 -8.64 8.57 12.99
N VAL A 49 -8.44 8.50 11.68
CA VAL A 49 -7.56 7.53 11.04
C VAL A 49 -6.42 8.23 10.30
N LEU A 50 -5.20 7.74 10.46
CA LEU A 50 -4.06 8.10 9.63
C LEU A 50 -3.70 6.89 8.74
N ASP A 51 -3.75 7.08 7.43
CA ASP A 51 -3.39 6.06 6.43
C ASP A 51 -2.00 6.39 5.86
N ILE A 52 -0.99 5.58 6.17
CA ILE A 52 0.41 5.83 5.81
C ILE A 52 0.74 5.16 4.48
N GLY A 53 1.13 5.98 3.48
CA GLY A 53 1.30 5.53 2.11
C GLY A 53 -0.03 5.12 1.50
N SER A 54 -1.01 6.02 1.59
CA SER A 54 -2.40 5.73 1.21
C SER A 54 -2.61 5.40 -0.27
N GLY A 55 -1.61 5.66 -1.10
CA GLY A 55 -1.67 5.39 -2.53
C GLY A 55 -2.84 6.09 -3.23
N ASN A 56 -3.66 5.33 -3.93
CA ASN A 56 -4.88 5.82 -4.57
C ASN A 56 -6.09 5.92 -3.62
N GLY A 57 -5.89 5.72 -2.31
CA GLY A 57 -6.95 5.80 -1.31
C GLY A 57 -7.83 4.54 -1.20
N VAL A 58 -7.35 3.39 -1.68
CA VAL A 58 -8.12 2.15 -1.71
C VAL A 58 -8.66 1.73 -0.33
N LEU A 59 -7.93 2.01 0.76
CA LEU A 59 -8.39 1.80 2.13
C LEU A 59 -8.99 3.06 2.75
N SER A 60 -8.46 4.25 2.44
CA SER A 60 -8.94 5.53 2.96
C SER A 60 -10.38 5.82 2.58
N LEU A 61 -10.74 5.67 1.30
CA LEU A 61 -12.06 6.06 0.79
C LEU A 61 -13.22 5.22 1.36
N PRO A 62 -13.11 3.89 1.52
CA PRO A 62 -14.13 3.10 2.25
C PRO A 62 -14.36 3.57 3.68
N LEU A 63 -13.30 3.95 4.41
CA LEU A 63 -13.42 4.49 5.77
C LEU A 63 -14.07 5.86 5.80
N CYS A 64 -13.74 6.74 4.84
CA CYS A 64 -14.45 8.00 4.65
C CYS A 64 -15.96 7.77 4.42
N ALA A 65 -16.32 6.76 3.61
CA ALA A 65 -17.71 6.46 3.28
C ALA A 65 -18.56 6.07 4.50
N ILE A 66 -17.97 5.45 5.52
CA ILE A 66 -18.66 5.12 6.77
C ILE A 66 -18.59 6.23 7.82
N GLY A 67 -17.98 7.38 7.50
CA GLY A 67 -17.96 8.55 8.39
C GLY A 67 -16.72 8.66 9.28
N CYS A 68 -15.61 7.99 8.95
CA CYS A 68 -14.32 8.23 9.61
C CYS A 68 -13.69 9.54 9.15
N GLU A 69 -12.94 10.19 10.04
CA GLU A 69 -12.08 11.34 9.74
C GLU A 69 -10.70 10.81 9.30
N VAL A 70 -10.51 10.61 8.00
CA VAL A 70 -9.28 10.03 7.45
C VAL A 70 -8.34 11.12 6.99
N THR A 71 -7.07 11.04 7.43
CA THR A 71 -5.94 11.73 6.81
C THR A 71 -5.11 10.74 6.01
N ALA A 72 -5.07 10.93 4.71
CA ALA A 72 -4.28 10.14 3.78
C ALA A 72 -2.88 10.73 3.67
N LEU A 73 -1.86 10.00 4.15
CA LEU A 73 -0.46 10.39 4.05
C LEU A 73 0.13 9.75 2.79
N GLU A 74 0.41 10.54 1.76
CA GLU A 74 0.93 10.04 0.49
C GLU A 74 1.90 11.04 -0.14
N PRO A 75 3.20 10.74 -0.17
CA PRO A 75 4.21 11.65 -0.71
C PRO A 75 4.24 11.71 -2.24
N SER A 76 3.79 10.66 -2.96
CA SER A 76 3.80 10.63 -4.42
C SER A 76 2.70 11.50 -5.02
N VAL A 77 3.07 12.41 -5.91
CA VAL A 77 2.12 13.24 -6.68
C VAL A 77 1.27 12.35 -7.60
N GLY A 78 1.89 11.37 -8.24
CA GLY A 78 1.20 10.44 -9.13
C GLY A 78 0.10 9.66 -8.41
N MET A 79 0.40 9.13 -7.22
CA MET A 79 -0.55 8.39 -6.41
C MET A 79 -1.65 9.30 -5.84
N ARG A 80 -1.30 10.51 -5.35
CA ARG A 80 -2.32 11.49 -4.91
C ARG A 80 -3.28 11.90 -6.02
N ASN A 81 -2.80 12.02 -7.26
CA ASN A 81 -3.68 12.33 -8.39
C ASN A 81 -4.70 11.21 -8.62
N LEU A 82 -4.31 9.94 -8.46
CA LEU A 82 -5.25 8.81 -8.49
C LEU A 82 -6.25 8.90 -7.33
N LEU A 83 -5.76 9.17 -6.11
CA LEU A 83 -6.63 9.34 -4.93
C LEU A 83 -7.67 10.44 -5.16
N PHE A 84 -7.26 11.62 -5.64
CA PHE A 84 -8.19 12.70 -5.90
C PHE A 84 -9.21 12.36 -7.00
N ALA A 85 -8.78 11.65 -8.05
CA ALA A 85 -9.70 11.21 -9.10
C ALA A 85 -10.74 10.22 -8.55
N GLU A 86 -10.33 9.24 -7.74
CA GLU A 86 -11.21 8.28 -7.09
C GLU A 86 -12.15 8.95 -6.06
N ALA A 87 -11.61 9.86 -5.26
CA ALA A 87 -12.39 10.62 -4.29
C ALA A 87 -13.47 11.48 -4.99
N PHE A 88 -13.09 12.19 -6.05
CA PHE A 88 -14.03 12.98 -6.84
C PHE A 88 -15.13 12.12 -7.47
N ALA A 89 -14.78 10.98 -8.07
CA ALA A 89 -15.73 10.05 -8.65
C ALA A 89 -16.76 9.52 -7.63
N ARG A 90 -16.40 9.49 -6.34
CA ARG A 90 -17.28 9.07 -5.23
C ARG A 90 -17.95 10.23 -4.49
N GLY A 91 -17.74 11.48 -4.92
CA GLY A 91 -18.24 12.66 -4.22
C GLY A 91 -17.60 12.92 -2.86
N MET A 92 -16.33 12.52 -2.69
CA MET A 92 -15.55 12.64 -1.44
C MET A 92 -14.39 13.63 -1.59
N ASP A 93 -14.63 14.77 -2.20
CA ASP A 93 -13.64 15.83 -2.47
C ASP A 93 -13.10 16.51 -1.21
N TRP A 94 -13.66 16.17 -0.03
CA TRP A 94 -13.26 16.64 1.29
C TRP A 94 -12.19 15.81 2.00
N ILE A 95 -11.67 14.73 1.39
CA ILE A 95 -10.63 13.91 2.02
C ILE A 95 -9.37 14.73 2.32
N GLN A 96 -8.86 14.60 3.54
CA GLN A 96 -7.63 15.27 3.94
C GLN A 96 -6.42 14.48 3.42
N VAL A 97 -5.51 15.17 2.73
CA VAL A 97 -4.28 14.58 2.19
C VAL A 97 -3.05 15.35 2.69
N ASP A 98 -2.08 14.62 3.24
CA ASP A 98 -0.77 15.15 3.62
C ASP A 98 0.29 14.59 2.66
N ALA A 99 1.06 15.47 2.05
CA ALA A 99 2.06 15.11 1.04
C ALA A 99 3.45 14.74 1.62
N ARG A 100 3.57 14.71 2.96
CA ARG A 100 4.83 14.39 3.64
C ARG A 100 5.07 12.89 3.69
N THR A 101 6.32 12.49 3.86
CA THR A 101 6.67 11.11 4.22
C THR A 101 6.46 10.87 5.72
N LEU A 102 6.44 9.61 6.15
CA LEU A 102 6.33 9.27 7.57
C LEU A 102 7.44 9.92 8.40
N GLU A 103 8.67 9.96 7.88
CA GLU A 103 9.85 10.54 8.55
C GLU A 103 9.72 12.05 8.78
N GLN A 104 9.05 12.74 7.87
CA GLN A 104 8.85 14.19 7.92
C GLN A 104 7.78 14.64 8.92
N ILE A 105 6.99 13.71 9.45
CA ILE A 105 5.91 14.04 10.37
C ILE A 105 6.40 13.98 11.82
N PRO A 106 6.41 15.10 12.56
CA PRO A 106 6.62 15.09 14.01
C PRO A 106 5.54 14.29 14.74
N LEU A 107 5.90 13.54 15.78
CA LEU A 107 4.98 12.69 16.54
C LEU A 107 3.79 13.46 17.16
N TYR A 108 3.91 14.76 17.36
CA TYR A 108 2.85 15.61 17.90
C TYR A 108 1.87 16.15 16.82
N THR A 109 2.13 15.91 15.54
CA THR A 109 1.31 16.45 14.43
C THR A 109 -0.11 15.91 14.49
N TYR A 110 -0.24 14.61 14.69
CA TYR A 110 -1.53 13.95 14.80
C TYR A 110 -1.76 13.47 16.22
N ARG A 111 -2.86 13.91 16.82
CA ARG A 111 -3.22 13.55 18.19
C ARG A 111 -4.58 12.89 18.23
N ASN A 112 -4.77 12.06 19.26
CA ASN A 112 -6.04 11.37 19.50
C ASN A 112 -6.48 10.53 18.29
N LEU A 113 -5.54 9.88 17.62
CA LEU A 113 -5.85 8.92 16.59
C LEU A 113 -6.47 7.67 17.20
N ASP A 114 -7.53 7.20 16.58
CA ASP A 114 -8.15 5.92 16.92
C ASP A 114 -7.43 4.78 16.21
N LEU A 115 -6.94 5.03 14.99
CA LEU A 115 -6.22 4.05 14.17
C LEU A 115 -5.11 4.72 13.36
N ILE A 116 -3.95 4.07 13.31
CA ILE A 116 -2.97 4.25 12.23
C ILE A 116 -2.96 2.97 11.41
N MET A 117 -3.08 3.11 10.09
CA MET A 117 -2.99 1.98 9.18
C MET A 117 -1.91 2.20 8.13
N ALA A 118 -1.37 1.09 7.62
CA ALA A 118 -0.42 1.08 6.52
C ALA A 118 -0.59 -0.22 5.72
N CYS A 119 -0.66 -0.11 4.40
CA CYS A 119 -0.79 -1.25 3.51
C CYS A 119 0.33 -1.22 2.46
N ASN A 120 1.23 -2.21 2.52
CA ASN A 120 2.35 -2.37 1.59
C ASN A 120 3.21 -1.10 1.39
N SER A 121 3.32 -0.25 2.42
CA SER A 121 4.02 1.03 2.35
C SER A 121 5.23 1.15 3.29
N LEU A 122 5.23 0.50 4.45
CA LEU A 122 6.28 0.69 5.45
C LEU A 122 7.66 0.18 5.03
N HIS A 123 7.74 -0.85 4.20
CA HIS A 123 9.01 -1.35 3.65
C HIS A 123 9.64 -0.37 2.64
N LEU A 124 8.88 0.62 2.17
CA LEU A 124 9.33 1.68 1.26
C LEU A 124 9.92 2.90 1.99
N THR A 125 9.80 2.95 3.32
CA THR A 125 10.37 4.01 4.14
C THR A 125 11.90 3.93 4.17
N GLU A 126 12.57 5.04 4.46
CA GLU A 126 14.04 5.11 4.48
C GLU A 126 14.66 4.12 5.49
N GLN A 127 13.94 3.83 6.57
CA GLN A 127 14.42 2.98 7.68
C GLN A 127 13.92 1.53 7.61
N GLY A 128 13.04 1.21 6.64
CA GLY A 128 12.45 -0.12 6.48
C GLY A 128 11.29 -0.40 7.43
N LEU A 129 10.68 -1.57 7.24
CA LEU A 129 9.42 -1.98 7.89
C LEU A 129 9.48 -1.92 9.42
N ALA A 130 10.50 -2.54 10.02
CA ALA A 130 10.57 -2.68 11.48
C ALA A 130 10.70 -1.34 12.19
N GLN A 131 11.56 -0.45 11.68
CA GLN A 131 11.76 0.87 12.29
C GLN A 131 10.58 1.79 12.03
N ALA A 132 9.96 1.73 10.84
CA ALA A 132 8.75 2.46 10.54
C ALA A 132 7.59 2.05 11.47
N LEU A 133 7.42 0.75 11.75
CA LEU A 133 6.40 0.27 12.68
C LEU A 133 6.69 0.71 14.12
N THR A 134 7.94 0.66 14.57
CA THR A 134 8.35 1.21 15.88
C THR A 134 8.02 2.71 15.99
N ARG A 135 8.25 3.47 14.92
CA ARG A 135 7.86 4.87 14.85
C ARG A 135 6.34 5.05 14.94
N ILE A 136 5.56 4.19 14.29
CA ILE A 136 4.09 4.21 14.36
C ILE A 136 3.62 4.00 15.81
N PHE A 137 4.18 3.04 16.54
CA PHE A 137 3.86 2.85 17.96
C PHE A 137 4.14 4.10 18.79
N SER A 138 5.16 4.90 18.44
CA SER A 138 5.51 6.14 19.12
C SER A 138 4.49 7.28 18.94
N PHE A 139 3.58 7.23 17.96
CA PHE A 139 2.46 8.18 17.83
C PHE A 139 1.40 8.02 18.92
N ASN A 140 1.48 6.96 19.70
CA ASN A 140 0.59 6.75 20.84
C ASN A 140 -0.90 6.65 20.42
N THR A 141 -1.16 6.07 19.26
CA THR A 141 -2.52 5.78 18.76
C THR A 141 -3.19 4.67 19.57
N LYS A 142 -4.52 4.55 19.50
CA LYS A 142 -5.23 3.47 20.18
C LYS A 142 -5.01 2.12 19.51
N ARG A 143 -4.90 2.11 18.17
CA ARG A 143 -4.80 0.89 17.36
C ARG A 143 -3.85 1.07 16.18
N VAL A 144 -3.26 -0.02 15.75
CA VAL A 144 -2.42 -0.07 14.54
C VAL A 144 -2.87 -1.24 13.68
N PHE A 145 -3.11 -0.99 12.39
CA PHE A 145 -3.39 -2.00 11.39
C PHE A 145 -2.30 -1.98 10.32
N LEU A 146 -1.56 -3.07 10.22
CA LEU A 146 -0.53 -3.26 9.21
C LEU A 146 -0.96 -4.35 8.25
N VAL A 147 -0.81 -4.07 6.96
CA VAL A 147 -0.84 -5.06 5.89
C VAL A 147 0.52 -5.06 5.21
N SER A 148 1.09 -6.23 5.04
CA SER A 148 2.37 -6.39 4.35
C SER A 148 2.34 -7.62 3.47
N GLU A 149 2.77 -7.44 2.23
CA GLU A 149 3.15 -8.56 1.38
C GLU A 149 4.39 -9.26 1.98
N LEU A 150 4.33 -10.58 2.05
CA LEU A 150 5.35 -11.40 2.67
C LEU A 150 6.21 -12.06 1.58
N TYR A 151 7.51 -11.91 1.71
CA TYR A 151 8.49 -12.53 0.81
C TYR A 151 9.66 -13.10 1.62
N PRO A 152 10.44 -14.03 1.07
CA PRO A 152 11.62 -14.55 1.75
C PRO A 152 12.57 -13.42 2.16
N GLY A 153 12.91 -13.36 3.44
CA GLY A 153 13.78 -12.32 3.99
C GLY A 153 13.08 -11.09 4.53
N ILE A 154 11.74 -11.07 4.59
CA ILE A 154 11.02 -10.00 5.31
C ILE A 154 11.46 -9.97 6.79
N GLU A 155 11.70 -8.78 7.31
CA GLU A 155 12.09 -8.58 8.69
C GLU A 155 10.99 -9.05 9.65
N ALA A 156 11.39 -9.61 10.80
CA ALA A 156 10.46 -9.89 11.89
C ALA A 156 9.84 -8.59 12.38
N LEU A 157 8.53 -8.62 12.63
CA LEU A 157 7.84 -7.46 13.18
C LEU A 157 8.35 -7.18 14.59
N PRO A 158 8.60 -5.90 14.94
CA PRO A 158 9.07 -5.54 16.27
C PRO A 158 7.99 -5.80 17.31
N GLU A 159 8.41 -6.27 18.48
CA GLU A 159 7.55 -6.33 19.66
C GLU A 159 7.43 -4.92 20.27
N SER A 160 6.32 -4.68 20.97
CA SER A 160 6.08 -3.45 21.70
C SER A 160 5.52 -3.77 23.09
N GLU A 161 6.09 -3.16 24.12
CA GLU A 161 5.55 -3.28 25.48
C GLU A 161 4.22 -2.54 25.65
N ASP A 162 4.00 -1.48 24.85
CA ASP A 162 2.81 -0.63 24.91
C ASP A 162 1.63 -1.16 24.07
N TYR A 163 1.85 -2.14 23.19
CA TYR A 163 0.83 -2.66 22.30
C TYR A 163 0.76 -4.18 22.33
N THR A 164 -0.46 -4.69 22.33
CA THR A 164 -0.73 -6.12 22.24
C THR A 164 -1.22 -6.46 20.84
N LEU A 165 -0.58 -7.43 20.17
CA LEU A 165 -1.06 -8.00 18.92
C LEU A 165 -2.35 -8.80 19.20
N ARG A 166 -3.47 -8.36 18.63
CA ARG A 166 -4.79 -8.98 18.82
C ARG A 166 -5.07 -10.08 17.82
N PHE A 167 -4.68 -9.83 16.56
CA PHE A 167 -4.71 -10.90 15.56
C PHE A 167 -3.59 -10.73 14.54
N SER A 168 -3.20 -11.84 13.96
CA SER A 168 -2.45 -11.92 12.72
C SER A 168 -3.13 -12.92 11.80
N GLU A 169 -3.23 -12.57 10.54
CA GLU A 169 -3.86 -13.39 9.51
C GLU A 169 -2.98 -13.43 8.26
N TYR A 170 -2.85 -14.62 7.68
CA TYR A 170 -2.02 -14.83 6.49
C TYR A 170 -2.86 -15.51 5.42
N TYR A 171 -2.74 -15.05 4.18
CA TYR A 171 -3.47 -15.64 3.05
C TYR A 171 -2.77 -15.38 1.73
N GLU A 172 -3.09 -16.20 0.73
CA GLU A 172 -2.69 -15.97 -0.65
C GLU A 172 -3.78 -15.24 -1.41
N THR A 173 -3.40 -14.32 -2.28
CA THR A 173 -4.30 -13.58 -3.14
C THR A 173 -3.68 -13.39 -4.53
N GLU A 174 -4.52 -13.23 -5.53
CA GLU A 174 -4.07 -12.92 -6.88
C GLU A 174 -3.48 -11.49 -6.91
N SER A 175 -2.33 -11.35 -7.59
CA SER A 175 -1.60 -10.09 -7.81
C SER A 175 -1.24 -9.91 -9.29
N SER A 176 -2.05 -10.49 -10.17
CA SER A 176 -1.83 -10.52 -11.61
C SER A 176 -2.00 -9.16 -12.27
N PHE A 177 -1.28 -8.95 -13.37
CA PHE A 177 -1.50 -7.81 -14.28
C PHE A 177 -2.25 -8.26 -15.53
N ALA A 178 -3.24 -7.48 -15.95
CA ALA A 178 -3.89 -7.57 -17.24
C ALA A 178 -3.53 -6.37 -18.12
N TYR A 179 -3.07 -6.59 -19.33
CA TYR A 179 -2.67 -5.55 -20.26
C TYR A 179 -3.52 -5.62 -21.53
N HIS A 180 -3.84 -4.47 -22.12
CA HIS A 180 -4.63 -4.43 -23.35
C HIS A 180 -3.83 -4.88 -24.58
N HIS A 181 -2.52 -4.64 -24.58
CA HIS A 181 -1.64 -5.01 -25.71
C HIS A 181 -0.18 -5.16 -25.28
N ILE A 182 0.61 -5.79 -26.14
CA ILE A 182 2.02 -6.08 -25.87
C ILE A 182 2.87 -4.81 -25.59
N GLY A 183 2.52 -3.68 -26.20
CA GLY A 183 3.21 -2.42 -25.95
C GLY A 183 3.15 -1.99 -24.48
N GLU A 184 1.98 -2.15 -23.82
CA GLU A 184 1.86 -1.85 -22.37
C GLU A 184 2.74 -2.77 -21.53
N VAL A 185 2.82 -4.06 -21.88
CA VAL A 185 3.70 -5.01 -21.19
C VAL A 185 5.15 -4.53 -21.26
N LEU A 186 5.62 -4.23 -22.48
CA LEU A 186 7.01 -3.81 -22.70
C LEU A 186 7.33 -2.47 -22.02
N ASP A 187 6.41 -1.52 -22.07
CA ASP A 187 6.55 -0.22 -21.42
C ASP A 187 6.62 -0.37 -19.89
N HIS A 188 5.75 -1.20 -19.30
CA HIS A 188 5.75 -1.46 -17.87
C HIS A 188 7.07 -2.09 -17.41
N TRP A 189 7.53 -3.13 -18.09
CA TRP A 189 8.77 -3.82 -17.73
C TRP A 189 10.01 -2.94 -17.96
N THR A 190 10.02 -2.14 -19.04
CA THR A 190 11.05 -1.13 -19.28
C THR A 190 11.07 -0.09 -18.16
N PHE A 191 9.89 0.37 -17.73
CA PHE A 191 9.78 1.29 -16.60
C PHE A 191 10.30 0.66 -15.31
N LYS A 192 9.87 -0.56 -14.95
CA LYS A 192 10.35 -1.27 -13.74
C LYS A 192 11.86 -1.46 -13.75
N LYS A 193 12.43 -1.84 -14.88
CA LYS A 193 13.87 -2.01 -15.05
C LYS A 193 14.63 -0.69 -14.99
N GLY A 194 14.05 0.38 -15.55
CA GLY A 194 14.67 1.69 -15.65
C GLY A 194 15.60 1.86 -16.87
N GLU A 195 15.68 0.84 -17.71
CA GLU A 195 16.47 0.82 -18.93
C GLU A 195 15.81 -0.09 -19.97
N LYS A 196 16.29 -0.04 -21.21
CA LYS A 196 15.76 -0.84 -22.31
C LYS A 196 15.91 -2.34 -22.02
N LEU A 197 14.87 -3.10 -22.35
CA LEU A 197 14.88 -4.55 -22.26
C LEU A 197 15.81 -5.17 -23.29
N SER A 198 16.56 -6.19 -22.90
CA SER A 198 17.37 -7.03 -23.78
C SER A 198 16.51 -8.02 -24.54
N ASP A 199 17.04 -8.58 -25.64
CA ASP A 199 16.36 -9.61 -26.43
C ASP A 199 16.03 -10.87 -25.60
N GLN A 200 16.85 -11.19 -24.59
CA GLN A 200 16.57 -12.32 -23.71
C GLN A 200 15.38 -12.03 -22.78
N GLU A 201 15.33 -10.85 -22.17
CA GLU A 201 14.21 -10.42 -21.33
C GLU A 201 12.89 -10.35 -22.12
N LEU A 202 12.94 -9.86 -23.34
CA LEU A 202 11.77 -9.85 -24.23
C LEU A 202 11.24 -11.28 -24.49
N ARG A 203 12.14 -12.24 -24.76
CA ARG A 203 11.75 -13.65 -24.91
C ARG A 203 11.18 -14.23 -23.62
N ASP A 204 11.74 -13.90 -22.48
CA ASP A 204 11.31 -14.45 -21.19
C ASP A 204 9.95 -13.86 -20.76
N ILE A 205 9.72 -12.57 -20.96
CA ILE A 205 8.41 -11.92 -20.77
C ILE A 205 7.35 -12.60 -21.67
N THR A 206 7.67 -12.82 -22.95
CA THR A 206 6.72 -13.43 -23.89
C THR A 206 6.30 -14.85 -23.48
N LYS A 207 7.19 -15.63 -22.83
CA LYS A 207 6.88 -16.98 -22.35
C LYS A 207 5.88 -17.04 -21.20
N ILE A 208 5.84 -16.00 -20.37
CA ILE A 208 4.96 -15.93 -19.18
C ILE A 208 3.62 -15.27 -19.48
N LEU A 209 3.45 -14.71 -20.71
CA LEU A 209 2.19 -14.09 -21.10
C LEU A 209 1.12 -15.16 -21.38
N ALA A 210 -0.04 -14.99 -20.80
CA ALA A 210 -1.24 -15.72 -21.11
C ALA A 210 -2.26 -14.80 -21.81
N VAL A 211 -3.02 -15.33 -22.76
CA VAL A 211 -4.11 -14.60 -23.40
C VAL A 211 -5.42 -15.08 -22.79
N GLN A 212 -6.19 -14.18 -22.20
CA GLN A 212 -7.48 -14.48 -21.61
C GLN A 212 -8.38 -13.24 -21.69
N ASP A 213 -9.65 -13.40 -22.10
CA ASP A 213 -10.67 -12.34 -22.15
C ASP A 213 -10.18 -11.04 -22.83
N ASP A 214 -9.57 -11.20 -24.02
CA ASP A 214 -8.99 -10.12 -24.84
C ASP A 214 -7.86 -9.32 -24.19
N HIS A 215 -7.29 -9.83 -23.08
CA HIS A 215 -6.14 -9.23 -22.38
C HIS A 215 -4.92 -10.15 -22.42
N LEU A 216 -3.76 -9.52 -22.28
CA LEU A 216 -2.48 -10.20 -22.03
C LEU A 216 -2.23 -10.21 -20.51
N TRP A 217 -2.18 -11.40 -19.92
CA TRP A 217 -2.01 -11.58 -18.49
C TRP A 217 -0.60 -12.00 -18.14
N ILE A 218 -0.05 -11.37 -17.10
CA ILE A 218 1.05 -11.91 -16.31
C ILE A 218 0.45 -12.35 -14.98
N LYS A 219 0.32 -13.67 -14.80
CA LYS A 219 -0.25 -14.26 -13.61
C LYS A 219 0.75 -14.24 -12.46
N ASP A 220 0.30 -13.77 -11.31
CA ASP A 220 1.09 -13.71 -10.08
C ASP A 220 0.18 -13.85 -8.85
N ASN A 221 0.76 -14.34 -7.76
CA ASN A 221 0.12 -14.43 -6.45
C ASN A 221 1.02 -13.80 -5.40
N ALA A 222 0.39 -13.18 -4.43
CA ALA A 222 1.06 -12.61 -3.27
C ALA A 222 0.61 -13.31 -1.99
N THR A 223 1.54 -13.56 -1.08
CA THR A 223 1.21 -13.92 0.30
C THR A 223 1.12 -12.64 1.12
N VAL A 224 -0.02 -12.43 1.75
CA VAL A 224 -0.33 -11.21 2.51
C VAL A 224 -0.46 -11.53 3.98
N GLY A 225 0.17 -10.72 4.83
CA GLY A 225 -0.03 -10.70 6.27
C GLY A 225 -0.82 -9.47 6.70
N MET A 226 -1.83 -9.66 7.53
CA MET A 226 -2.58 -8.60 8.20
C MET A 226 -2.37 -8.71 9.70
N PHE A 227 -2.07 -7.58 10.35
CA PHE A 227 -1.74 -7.51 11.77
C PHE A 227 -2.48 -6.36 12.42
N TRP A 228 -3.08 -6.63 13.59
CA TRP A 228 -3.82 -5.65 14.36
C TRP A 228 -3.31 -5.58 15.79
N TRP A 229 -2.86 -4.40 16.20
CA TRP A 229 -2.46 -4.12 17.58
C TRP A 229 -3.42 -3.18 18.26
N GLU A 230 -3.58 -3.36 19.55
CA GLU A 230 -4.25 -2.41 20.44
C GLU A 230 -3.29 -1.95 21.52
N LYS A 231 -3.39 -0.67 21.83
CA LYS A 231 -2.62 -0.09 22.93
C LYS A 231 -3.07 -0.66 24.26
N ASN A 232 -2.11 -1.05 25.09
CA ASN A 232 -2.36 -1.51 26.43
C ASN A 232 -2.99 -0.40 27.28
N GLN A 233 -4.07 -0.70 28.00
CA GLN A 233 -4.64 0.25 28.96
C GLN A 233 -3.68 0.38 30.13
N ILE A 234 -3.31 1.63 30.46
CA ILE A 234 -2.57 1.91 31.68
C ILE A 234 -3.56 1.68 32.82
N SER A 235 -3.33 0.63 33.61
CA SER A 235 -4.11 0.32 34.81
C SER A 235 -3.86 1.35 35.93
#